data_6ade88fc7805e27fe88a04f7f62db509
#
_entry.id   6ade88fc7805e27fe88a04f7f62db509
#
_cell.length_a   1.000
_cell.length_b   1.000
_cell.length_c   1.000
_cell.angle_alpha   90.00
_cell.angle_beta   90.00
_cell.angle_gamma   90.00
#
_symmetry.space_group_name_H-M   'P 1'
#
loop_
_entity.id
_entity.type
_entity.pdbx_description
1 polymer ?
#
loop_
_entity_poly.entity_id
_entity_poly.type
_entity_poly.pdbx_seq_one_letter_code
_entity_poly.pdbx_strand_id
1 'polypeptide(L)'
;MDLRDYGIILRRWWWAALLPALVISGIGLVTYSQPAPAYAATLRFSASLPPAATPTGNFDPVYYSWLSSEYLVAGLADWVRTGDFARAVSANLQPDGVLLDAPTVQGALSSDYARSMLSVYVRTASQADTAALAQAVSRVLQSQNANVFPQLGGVPAQVLALDEPVVALAAPGWAVLLALPLRVLAGLGVGVLLAFGAHYLDPHLRTRSDAERLGLTVLGQIPRRNGQ
;
A
#
# COMPACT_ATOMS: atom_id res chain seq x y z
N MET A 1 -26.27 -15.11 -28.62
CA MET A 1 -26.74 -14.93 -27.24
C MET A 1 -26.94 -13.44 -27.03
N ASP A 2 -28.20 -13.05 -26.78
CA ASP A 2 -28.51 -11.64 -26.53
C ASP A 2 -28.32 -11.27 -25.08
N LEU A 3 -28.13 -9.99 -24.79
CA LEU A 3 -28.00 -9.48 -23.41
C LEU A 3 -29.16 -9.91 -22.50
N ARG A 4 -30.32 -10.16 -23.07
CA ARG A 4 -31.50 -10.70 -22.35
C ARG A 4 -31.29 -12.13 -21.85
N ASP A 5 -30.53 -12.95 -22.55
CA ASP A 5 -30.27 -14.35 -22.17
C ASP A 5 -29.42 -14.39 -20.89
N TYR A 6 -28.42 -13.49 -20.76
CA TYR A 6 -27.59 -13.39 -19.55
C TYR A 6 -28.41 -13.01 -18.32
N GLY A 7 -29.37 -12.07 -18.48
CA GLY A 7 -30.27 -11.68 -17.39
C GLY A 7 -31.17 -12.82 -16.91
N ILE A 8 -31.67 -13.65 -17.85
CA ILE A 8 -32.51 -14.81 -17.54
C ILE A 8 -31.71 -15.89 -16.79
N ILE A 9 -30.46 -16.14 -17.21
CA ILE A 9 -29.55 -17.09 -16.54
C ILE A 9 -29.25 -16.64 -15.12
N LEU A 10 -28.87 -15.38 -14.97
CA LEU A 10 -28.54 -14.81 -13.65
C LEU A 10 -29.76 -14.84 -12.71
N ARG A 11 -30.95 -14.48 -13.20
CA ARG A 11 -32.19 -14.53 -12.40
C ARG A 11 -32.58 -15.96 -12.03
N ARG A 12 -32.23 -16.94 -12.84
CA ARG A 12 -32.54 -18.35 -12.55
C ARG A 12 -31.58 -18.96 -11.54
N TRP A 13 -30.28 -18.64 -11.66
CA TRP A 13 -29.19 -19.17 -10.85
C TRP A 13 -28.63 -18.14 -9.87
N TRP A 14 -29.47 -17.16 -9.44
CA TRP A 14 -29.06 -16.08 -8.56
C TRP A 14 -28.43 -16.56 -7.25
N TRP A 15 -28.94 -17.69 -6.72
CA TRP A 15 -28.41 -18.30 -5.51
C TRP A 15 -26.98 -18.84 -5.71
N ALA A 16 -26.69 -19.43 -6.88
CA ALA A 16 -25.36 -19.90 -7.23
C ALA A 16 -24.39 -18.72 -7.44
N ALA A 17 -24.89 -17.58 -7.94
CA ALA A 17 -24.12 -16.37 -8.08
C ALA A 17 -23.79 -15.70 -6.73
N LEU A 18 -24.75 -15.72 -5.78
CA LEU A 18 -24.57 -15.07 -4.47
C LEU A 18 -23.88 -15.97 -3.44
N LEU A 19 -24.00 -17.27 -3.50
CA LEU A 19 -23.49 -18.20 -2.50
C LEU A 19 -21.98 -18.06 -2.25
N PRO A 20 -21.10 -18.00 -3.27
CA PRO A 20 -19.67 -17.79 -3.01
C PRO A 20 -19.37 -16.45 -2.37
N ALA A 21 -20.08 -15.39 -2.75
CA ALA A 21 -19.91 -14.07 -2.17
C ALA A 21 -20.32 -14.08 -0.68
N LEU A 22 -21.42 -14.75 -0.34
CA LEU A 22 -21.87 -14.91 1.06
C LEU A 22 -20.88 -15.73 1.89
N VAL A 23 -20.36 -16.83 1.34
CA VAL A 23 -19.37 -17.66 2.03
C VAL A 23 -18.09 -16.85 2.28
N ILE A 24 -17.57 -16.17 1.26
CA ILE A 24 -16.36 -15.34 1.39
C ILE A 24 -16.59 -14.18 2.36
N SER A 25 -17.76 -13.54 2.32
CA SER A 25 -18.12 -12.48 3.26
C SER A 25 -18.21 -13.01 4.70
N GLY A 26 -18.84 -14.17 4.90
CA GLY A 26 -18.94 -14.82 6.21
C GLY A 26 -17.56 -15.17 6.78
N ILE A 27 -16.70 -15.80 5.99
CA ILE A 27 -15.31 -16.08 6.38
C ILE A 27 -14.56 -14.77 6.66
N GLY A 28 -14.73 -13.77 5.80
CA GLY A 28 -14.10 -12.47 5.97
C GLY A 28 -14.50 -11.74 7.24
N LEU A 29 -15.77 -11.86 7.65
CA LEU A 29 -16.26 -11.28 8.91
C LEU A 29 -15.77 -12.06 10.14
N VAL A 30 -15.77 -13.38 10.09
CA VAL A 30 -15.28 -14.23 11.21
C VAL A 30 -13.76 -14.08 11.40
N THR A 31 -13.02 -13.92 10.32
CA THR A 31 -11.56 -13.74 10.36
C THR A 31 -11.13 -12.28 10.45
N TYR A 32 -12.09 -11.34 10.52
CA TYR A 32 -11.77 -9.94 10.65
C TYR A 32 -11.15 -9.65 12.01
N SER A 33 -9.88 -9.29 12.03
CA SER A 33 -9.24 -8.70 13.19
C SER A 33 -9.08 -7.20 12.97
N GLN A 34 -9.40 -6.42 13.97
CA GLN A 34 -9.14 -4.98 13.90
C GLN A 34 -7.62 -4.78 13.74
N PRO A 35 -7.19 -3.96 12.76
CA PRO A 35 -5.78 -3.64 12.63
C PRO A 35 -5.29 -3.00 13.93
N ALA A 36 -4.15 -3.47 14.42
CA ALA A 36 -3.53 -2.89 15.60
C ALA A 36 -3.32 -1.38 15.39
N PRO A 37 -3.53 -0.55 16.43
CA PRO A 37 -3.24 0.87 16.34
C PRO A 37 -1.79 1.05 15.93
N ALA A 38 -1.55 1.92 14.96
CA ALA A 38 -0.23 2.29 14.52
C ALA A 38 -0.05 3.79 14.73
N TYR A 39 1.15 4.17 15.13
CA TYR A 39 1.54 5.55 15.30
C TYR A 39 2.50 5.93 14.19
N ALA A 40 2.37 7.14 13.69
CA ALA A 40 3.21 7.65 12.61
C ALA A 40 3.75 9.03 12.95
N ALA A 41 4.98 9.29 12.53
CA ALA A 41 5.59 10.59 12.51
C ALA A 41 6.16 10.87 11.13
N THR A 42 6.08 12.12 10.70
CA THR A 42 6.70 12.60 9.47
C THR A 42 7.78 13.59 9.84
N LEU A 43 8.97 13.38 9.30
CA LEU A 43 10.13 14.22 9.48
C LEU A 43 10.48 14.84 8.14
N ARG A 44 10.71 16.13 8.10
CA ARG A 44 11.15 16.83 6.90
C ARG A 44 12.51 17.45 7.12
N PHE A 45 13.39 17.25 6.15
CA PHE A 45 14.75 17.77 6.21
C PHE A 45 15.08 18.52 4.93
N SER A 46 15.87 19.54 5.07
CA SER A 46 16.63 20.18 3.99
C SER A 46 18.10 19.80 4.16
N ALA A 47 18.79 19.58 3.06
CA ALA A 47 20.20 19.26 3.11
C ALA A 47 21.01 20.13 2.16
N SER A 48 22.19 20.57 2.58
CA SER A 48 23.11 21.37 1.77
C SER A 48 24.54 20.91 2.01
N LEU A 49 25.38 21.13 1.00
CA LEU A 49 26.83 21.02 1.19
C LEU A 49 27.35 22.22 1.99
N PRO A 50 28.40 22.01 2.80
CA PRO A 50 29.12 23.15 3.35
C PRO A 50 29.58 24.10 2.23
N PRO A 51 29.51 25.42 2.41
CA PRO A 51 29.96 26.36 1.39
C PRO A 51 31.44 26.10 1.06
N ALA A 52 31.74 25.96 -0.23
CA ALA A 52 33.12 25.81 -0.68
C ALA A 52 33.93 27.06 -0.29
N ALA A 53 35.13 26.85 0.24
CA ALA A 53 35.99 27.92 0.77
C ALA A 53 36.40 28.95 -0.30
N THR A 54 36.38 28.60 -1.58
CA THR A 54 36.66 29.48 -2.71
C THR A 54 35.92 29.05 -3.95
N PRO A 55 35.11 29.94 -4.57
CA PRO A 55 34.53 29.69 -5.89
C PRO A 55 35.66 29.73 -6.94
N THR A 56 35.99 28.56 -7.52
CA THR A 56 36.91 28.47 -8.61
C THR A 56 36.12 28.29 -9.91
N GLY A 57 36.03 29.33 -10.72
CA GLY A 57 35.47 29.23 -12.07
C GLY A 57 34.33 30.21 -12.38
N ASN A 58 33.93 30.24 -13.64
CA ASN A 58 32.85 31.06 -14.21
C ASN A 58 31.46 30.46 -14.05
N PHE A 59 31.15 29.82 -12.93
CA PHE A 59 29.80 29.27 -12.74
C PHE A 59 29.04 29.97 -11.60
N ASP A 60 27.72 29.99 -11.73
CA ASP A 60 26.85 30.52 -10.71
C ASP A 60 26.86 29.61 -9.47
N PRO A 61 27.50 30.04 -8.36
CA PRO A 61 27.60 29.22 -7.14
C PRO A 61 26.22 28.94 -6.51
N VAL A 62 25.23 29.79 -6.73
CA VAL A 62 23.88 29.62 -6.19
C VAL A 62 23.18 28.48 -6.93
N TYR A 63 23.25 28.44 -8.26
CA TYR A 63 22.67 27.37 -9.06
C TYR A 63 23.25 25.99 -8.66
N TYR A 64 24.57 25.90 -8.54
CA TYR A 64 25.23 24.64 -8.21
C TYR A 64 24.97 24.20 -6.76
N SER A 65 24.77 25.13 -5.83
CA SER A 65 24.40 24.78 -4.47
C SER A 65 22.98 24.17 -4.39
N TRP A 66 22.04 24.69 -5.15
CA TRP A 66 20.70 24.10 -5.28
C TRP A 66 20.75 22.70 -5.93
N LEU A 67 21.48 22.56 -7.02
CA LEU A 67 21.60 21.28 -7.72
C LEU A 67 22.26 20.22 -6.84
N SER A 68 23.34 20.55 -6.14
CA SER A 68 24.01 19.64 -5.21
C SER A 68 23.10 19.25 -4.03
N SER A 69 22.26 20.16 -3.55
CA SER A 69 21.27 19.87 -2.52
C SER A 69 20.24 18.84 -3.01
N GLU A 70 19.75 18.93 -4.24
CA GLU A 70 18.81 17.96 -4.82
C GLU A 70 19.42 16.56 -4.89
N TYR A 71 20.66 16.44 -5.39
CA TYR A 71 21.36 15.14 -5.45
C TYR A 71 21.65 14.57 -4.06
N LEU A 72 22.03 15.43 -3.11
CA LEU A 72 22.29 15.00 -1.75
C LEU A 72 21.04 14.48 -1.08
N VAL A 73 19.92 15.18 -1.20
CA VAL A 73 18.62 14.78 -0.65
C VAL A 73 18.15 13.47 -1.26
N ALA A 74 18.31 13.28 -2.58
CA ALA A 74 17.98 12.01 -3.24
C ALA A 74 18.82 10.86 -2.68
N GLY A 75 20.15 11.07 -2.54
CA GLY A 75 21.04 10.07 -1.94
C GLY A 75 20.67 9.74 -0.48
N LEU A 76 20.34 10.74 0.32
CA LEU A 76 19.87 10.53 1.71
C LEU A 76 18.56 9.75 1.76
N ALA A 77 17.63 10.01 0.83
CA ALA A 77 16.37 9.27 0.75
C ALA A 77 16.62 7.79 0.43
N ASP A 78 17.54 7.50 -0.46
CA ASP A 78 17.93 6.12 -0.79
C ASP A 78 18.64 5.46 0.39
N TRP A 79 19.53 6.17 1.07
CA TRP A 79 20.23 5.65 2.25
C TRP A 79 19.26 5.26 3.37
N VAL A 80 18.25 6.06 3.67
CA VAL A 80 17.22 5.77 4.68
C VAL A 80 16.57 4.41 4.47
N ARG A 81 16.45 3.94 3.23
CA ARG A 81 15.85 2.65 2.90
C ARG A 81 16.78 1.45 3.09
N THR A 82 18.07 1.70 3.32
CA THR A 82 19.08 0.64 3.42
C THR A 82 19.10 -0.01 4.80
N GLY A 83 19.52 -1.28 4.84
CA GLY A 83 19.79 -1.98 6.10
C GLY A 83 20.96 -1.37 6.89
N ASP A 84 21.86 -0.65 6.22
CA ASP A 84 22.97 0.08 6.88
C ASP A 84 22.44 1.22 7.74
N PHE A 85 21.57 2.05 7.17
CA PHE A 85 20.87 3.09 7.92
C PHE A 85 20.08 2.53 9.09
N ALA A 86 19.36 1.43 8.87
CA ALA A 86 18.58 0.78 9.92
C ALA A 86 19.47 0.28 11.07
N ARG A 87 20.67 -0.26 10.78
CA ARG A 87 21.66 -0.64 11.81
C ARG A 87 22.17 0.57 12.60
N ALA A 88 22.49 1.65 11.89
CA ALA A 88 22.93 2.89 12.52
C ALA A 88 21.87 3.47 13.47
N VAL A 89 20.62 3.48 13.03
CA VAL A 89 19.48 3.94 13.83
C VAL A 89 19.24 3.00 15.02
N SER A 90 19.23 1.67 14.82
CA SER A 90 19.08 0.68 15.89
C SER A 90 20.14 0.85 17.00
N ALA A 91 21.39 1.07 16.60
CA ALA A 91 22.47 1.36 17.55
C ALA A 91 22.25 2.67 18.32
N ASN A 92 21.67 3.69 17.70
CA ASN A 92 21.34 4.97 18.32
C ASN A 92 20.11 4.95 19.23
N LEU A 93 19.29 3.89 19.18
CA LEU A 93 18.14 3.70 20.07
C LEU A 93 18.51 3.06 21.40
N GLN A 94 19.62 2.28 21.46
CA GLN A 94 20.03 1.57 22.66
C GLN A 94 20.25 2.46 23.90
N PRO A 95 20.89 3.65 23.78
CA PRO A 95 21.03 4.56 24.91
C PRO A 95 19.68 5.07 25.45
N ASP A 96 18.65 5.14 24.63
CA ASP A 96 17.32 5.59 25.02
C ASP A 96 16.47 4.45 25.64
N GLY A 97 17.04 3.24 25.78
CA GLY A 97 16.38 2.06 26.36
C GLY A 97 15.38 1.38 25.41
N VAL A 98 15.36 1.77 24.15
CA VAL A 98 14.48 1.17 23.12
C VAL A 98 15.27 0.13 22.34
N LEU A 99 14.81 -1.13 22.43
CA LEU A 99 15.45 -2.27 21.75
C LEU A 99 14.66 -2.63 20.51
N LEU A 100 14.96 -1.99 19.39
CA LEU A 100 14.46 -2.35 18.08
C LEU A 100 15.62 -2.87 17.23
N ASP A 101 15.46 -4.07 16.68
CA ASP A 101 16.45 -4.65 15.76
C ASP A 101 16.41 -3.97 14.38
N ALA A 102 17.51 -4.06 13.65
CA ALA A 102 17.64 -3.38 12.36
C ALA A 102 16.56 -3.76 11.32
N PRO A 103 16.13 -5.02 11.17
CA PRO A 103 15.02 -5.37 10.30
C PRO A 103 13.70 -4.70 10.68
N THR A 104 13.39 -4.63 11.98
CA THR A 104 12.19 -3.93 12.47
C THR A 104 12.26 -2.43 12.19
N VAL A 105 13.42 -1.81 12.45
CA VAL A 105 13.67 -0.40 12.11
C VAL A 105 13.50 -0.17 10.61
N GLN A 106 14.09 -1.02 9.76
CA GLN A 106 13.97 -0.89 8.31
C GLN A 106 12.52 -0.98 7.83
N GLY A 107 11.74 -1.91 8.39
CA GLY A 107 10.31 -2.06 8.09
C GLY A 107 9.44 -0.90 8.60
N ALA A 108 9.89 -0.17 9.62
CA ALA A 108 9.21 0.97 10.21
C ALA A 108 9.48 2.28 9.46
N LEU A 109 10.48 2.32 8.57
CA LEU A 109 10.93 3.51 7.87
C LEU A 109 10.53 3.49 6.40
N SER A 110 10.14 4.64 5.89
CA SER A 110 10.05 4.92 4.47
C SER A 110 10.47 6.35 4.20
N SER A 111 10.95 6.62 3.00
CA SER A 111 11.44 7.94 2.61
C SER A 111 10.94 8.32 1.24
N ASP A 112 10.80 9.60 1.03
CA ASP A 112 10.50 10.23 -0.24
C ASP A 112 11.26 11.56 -0.32
N TYR A 113 11.44 12.08 -1.52
CA TYR A 113 12.07 13.37 -1.70
C TYR A 113 11.41 14.16 -2.81
N ALA A 114 11.41 15.45 -2.66
CA ALA A 114 10.95 16.37 -3.67
C ALA A 114 11.93 17.55 -3.73
N ARG A 115 12.67 17.66 -4.83
CA ARG A 115 13.73 18.67 -5.01
C ARG A 115 14.74 18.60 -3.84
N SER A 116 14.93 19.70 -3.13
CA SER A 116 15.85 19.81 -1.99
C SER A 116 15.26 19.42 -0.64
N MET A 117 14.10 18.73 -0.62
CA MET A 117 13.40 18.34 0.59
C MET A 117 13.32 16.83 0.72
N LEU A 118 13.82 16.28 1.83
CA LEU A 118 13.70 14.90 2.24
C LEU A 118 12.52 14.75 3.19
N SER A 119 11.65 13.81 2.94
CA SER A 119 10.60 13.38 3.86
C SER A 119 10.86 11.96 4.34
N VAL A 120 10.92 11.75 5.64
CA VAL A 120 11.06 10.43 6.25
C VAL A 120 9.81 10.14 7.06
N TYR A 121 9.21 9.00 6.79
CA TYR A 121 8.02 8.52 7.48
C TYR A 121 8.42 7.39 8.41
N VAL A 122 8.03 7.54 9.66
CA VAL A 122 8.27 6.57 10.73
C VAL A 122 6.93 5.99 11.13
N ARG A 123 6.82 4.67 11.25
CA ARG A 123 5.58 4.01 11.66
C ARG A 123 5.87 2.81 12.54
N THR A 124 5.33 2.82 13.78
CA THR A 124 5.43 1.70 14.71
C THR A 124 4.09 1.44 15.42
N ALA A 125 4.02 0.38 16.21
CA ALA A 125 2.84 0.03 17.00
C ALA A 125 2.73 0.83 18.31
N SER A 126 3.82 1.52 18.74
CA SER A 126 3.89 2.24 20.01
C SER A 126 4.19 3.72 19.76
N GLN A 127 3.50 4.59 20.49
CA GLN A 127 3.77 6.03 20.44
C GLN A 127 5.19 6.37 20.93
N ALA A 128 5.65 5.73 22.00
CA ALA A 128 6.97 5.94 22.57
C ALA A 128 8.07 5.51 21.58
N ASP A 129 7.91 4.32 20.96
CA ASP A 129 8.88 3.83 19.98
C ASP A 129 8.92 4.71 18.73
N THR A 130 7.75 5.22 18.28
CA THR A 130 7.70 6.15 17.14
C THR A 130 8.47 7.44 17.45
N ALA A 131 8.31 7.99 18.65
CA ALA A 131 9.00 9.21 19.05
C ALA A 131 10.52 8.99 19.17
N ALA A 132 10.94 7.91 19.84
CA ALA A 132 12.35 7.56 19.98
C ALA A 132 13.01 7.29 18.62
N LEU A 133 12.32 6.53 17.76
CA LEU A 133 12.80 6.22 16.41
C LEU A 133 12.93 7.49 15.56
N ALA A 134 11.96 8.41 15.63
CA ALA A 134 12.01 9.68 14.92
C ALA A 134 13.23 10.53 15.34
N GLN A 135 13.52 10.58 16.64
CA GLN A 135 14.69 11.29 17.16
C GLN A 135 16.01 10.61 16.73
N ALA A 136 16.07 9.28 16.80
CA ALA A 136 17.26 8.52 16.39
C ALA A 136 17.54 8.70 14.87
N VAL A 137 16.49 8.68 14.03
CA VAL A 137 16.58 8.98 12.59
C VAL A 137 17.18 10.37 12.36
N SER A 138 16.71 11.38 13.08
CA SER A 138 17.23 12.74 12.96
C SER A 138 18.71 12.81 13.34
N ARG A 139 19.09 12.18 14.46
CA ARG A 139 20.50 12.13 14.91
C ARG A 139 21.41 11.47 13.89
N VAL A 140 21.01 10.33 13.35
CA VAL A 140 21.79 9.58 12.35
C VAL A 140 21.94 10.37 11.05
N LEU A 141 20.86 10.95 10.53
CA LEU A 141 20.90 11.77 9.32
C LEU A 141 21.83 12.98 9.47
N GLN A 142 21.84 13.61 10.64
CA GLN A 142 22.66 14.80 10.88
C GLN A 142 24.13 14.48 11.14
N SER A 143 24.45 13.36 11.82
CA SER A 143 25.80 13.09 12.30
C SER A 143 26.58 12.07 11.51
N GLN A 144 25.90 11.13 10.79
CA GLN A 144 26.57 9.98 10.16
C GLN A 144 26.55 10.01 8.62
N ASN A 145 25.99 11.05 7.99
CA ASN A 145 25.88 11.14 6.54
C ASN A 145 27.24 11.20 5.83
N ALA A 146 28.29 11.76 6.46
CA ALA A 146 29.63 11.80 5.87
C ALA A 146 30.24 10.41 5.63
N ASN A 147 29.88 9.42 6.42
CA ASN A 147 30.43 8.07 6.32
C ASN A 147 29.89 7.29 5.10
N VAL A 148 28.76 7.72 4.57
CA VAL A 148 28.04 7.02 3.50
C VAL A 148 28.33 7.63 2.13
N PHE A 149 28.64 8.92 2.10
CA PHE A 149 28.90 9.65 0.85
C PHE A 149 30.38 10.02 0.75
N PRO A 150 31.21 9.19 0.07
CA PRO A 150 32.64 9.48 -0.11
C PRO A 150 32.88 10.84 -0.78
N GLN A 151 31.94 11.32 -1.56
CA GLN A 151 31.99 12.62 -2.25
C GLN A 151 32.04 13.81 -1.28
N LEU A 152 31.63 13.59 -0.03
CA LEU A 152 31.70 14.61 1.03
C LEU A 152 33.11 14.76 1.63
N GLY A 153 34.08 13.90 1.25
CA GLY A 153 35.45 13.99 1.74
C GLY A 153 35.59 13.87 3.28
N GLY A 154 34.63 13.18 3.92
CA GLY A 154 34.60 13.01 5.38
C GLY A 154 33.98 14.19 6.14
N VAL A 155 33.53 15.25 5.47
CA VAL A 155 32.84 16.38 6.11
C VAL A 155 31.33 16.13 6.01
N PRO A 156 30.58 16.11 7.13
CA PRO A 156 29.15 15.87 7.07
C PRO A 156 28.42 16.99 6.33
N ALA A 157 27.44 16.61 5.50
CA ALA A 157 26.52 17.56 4.94
C ALA A 157 25.66 18.19 6.03
N GLN A 158 25.28 19.44 5.82
CA GLN A 158 24.37 20.14 6.72
C GLN A 158 22.95 19.65 6.47
N VAL A 159 22.41 18.84 7.38
CA VAL A 159 21.02 18.35 7.35
C VAL A 159 20.24 19.07 8.43
N LEU A 160 19.30 19.91 8.00
CA LEU A 160 18.45 20.72 8.86
C LEU A 160 17.06 20.09 8.96
N ALA A 161 16.61 19.75 10.17
CA ALA A 161 15.23 19.38 10.41
C ALA A 161 14.34 20.63 10.27
N LEU A 162 13.29 20.54 9.47
CA LEU A 162 12.35 21.64 9.21
C LEU A 162 11.19 21.62 10.19
N ASP A 163 10.83 20.43 10.68
CA ASP A 163 9.71 20.24 11.60
C ASP A 163 10.16 19.44 12.83
N GLU A 164 9.54 19.69 13.97
CA GLU A 164 9.59 18.78 15.10
C GLU A 164 8.69 17.56 14.84
N PRO A 165 9.14 16.34 15.15
CA PRO A 165 8.37 15.14 14.91
C PRO A 165 7.10 15.11 15.78
N VAL A 166 5.93 15.27 15.16
CA VAL A 166 4.65 15.10 15.83
C VAL A 166 4.18 13.66 15.59
N VAL A 167 4.06 12.91 16.69
CA VAL A 167 3.53 11.55 16.65
C VAL A 167 2.01 11.58 16.69
N ALA A 168 1.37 11.03 15.68
CA ALA A 168 -0.06 10.93 15.59
C ALA A 168 -0.51 9.48 15.36
N LEU A 169 -1.76 9.18 15.71
CA LEU A 169 -2.36 7.90 15.37
C LEU A 169 -2.48 7.80 13.84
N ALA A 170 -1.89 6.77 13.26
CA ALA A 170 -1.94 6.55 11.83
C ALA A 170 -3.34 6.08 11.41
N ALA A 171 -3.92 6.73 10.42
CA ALA A 171 -5.14 6.23 9.81
C ALA A 171 -4.90 4.84 9.19
N PRO A 172 -5.87 3.92 9.24
CA PRO A 172 -5.77 2.65 8.56
C PRO A 172 -5.58 2.90 7.06
N GLY A 173 -4.63 2.18 6.46
CA GLY A 173 -4.37 2.31 5.03
C GLY A 173 -5.60 1.95 4.21
N TRP A 174 -5.80 2.62 3.08
CA TRP A 174 -6.92 2.37 2.15
C TRP A 174 -7.02 0.89 1.71
N ALA A 175 -5.90 0.18 1.66
CA ALA A 175 -5.86 -1.25 1.34
C ALA A 175 -6.67 -2.09 2.36
N VAL A 176 -6.66 -1.71 3.64
CA VAL A 176 -7.44 -2.40 4.69
C VAL A 176 -8.93 -2.15 4.48
N LEU A 177 -9.31 -0.92 4.11
CA LEU A 177 -10.71 -0.55 3.86
C LEU A 177 -11.27 -1.24 2.61
N LEU A 178 -10.46 -1.45 1.59
CA LEU A 178 -10.86 -2.10 0.34
C LEU A 178 -10.74 -3.63 0.35
N ALA A 179 -10.07 -4.21 1.34
CA ALA A 179 -9.82 -5.65 1.39
C ALA A 179 -11.13 -6.46 1.41
N LEU A 180 -12.12 -6.05 2.19
CA LEU A 180 -13.41 -6.74 2.29
C LEU A 180 -14.26 -6.57 1.01
N PRO A 181 -14.52 -5.37 0.49
CA PRO A 181 -15.28 -5.20 -0.74
C PRO A 181 -14.62 -5.90 -1.94
N LEU A 182 -13.29 -5.90 -2.05
CA LEU A 182 -12.60 -6.59 -3.13
C LEU A 182 -12.79 -8.11 -3.05
N ARG A 183 -12.76 -8.70 -1.86
CA ARG A 183 -13.05 -10.13 -1.66
C ARG A 183 -14.49 -10.47 -2.05
N VAL A 184 -15.47 -9.63 -1.68
CA VAL A 184 -16.87 -9.81 -2.05
C VAL A 184 -17.06 -9.76 -3.57
N LEU A 185 -16.43 -8.79 -4.23
CA LEU A 185 -16.45 -8.69 -5.70
C LEU A 185 -15.83 -9.91 -6.38
N ALA A 186 -14.71 -10.41 -5.86
CA ALA A 186 -14.10 -11.65 -6.36
C ALA A 186 -15.03 -12.84 -6.18
N GLY A 187 -15.70 -12.96 -5.02
CA GLY A 187 -16.69 -13.99 -4.74
C GLY A 187 -17.90 -13.93 -5.69
N LEU A 188 -18.39 -12.73 -5.98
CA LEU A 188 -19.45 -12.52 -6.98
C LEU A 188 -19.00 -12.94 -8.38
N GLY A 189 -17.77 -12.60 -8.78
CA GLY A 189 -17.22 -13.04 -10.07
C GLY A 189 -17.20 -14.56 -10.21
N VAL A 190 -16.69 -15.26 -9.20
CA VAL A 190 -16.72 -16.74 -9.14
C VAL A 190 -18.16 -17.27 -9.16
N GLY A 191 -19.05 -16.64 -8.40
CA GLY A 191 -20.47 -17.03 -8.38
C GLY A 191 -21.16 -16.89 -9.72
N VAL A 192 -20.91 -15.81 -10.45
CA VAL A 192 -21.41 -15.62 -11.81
C VAL A 192 -20.89 -16.72 -12.74
N LEU A 193 -19.59 -17.03 -12.68
CA LEU A 193 -19.02 -18.13 -13.47
C LEU A 193 -19.69 -19.48 -13.15
N LEU A 194 -19.93 -19.76 -11.87
CA LEU A 194 -20.66 -20.96 -11.44
C LEU A 194 -22.11 -20.99 -11.93
N ALA A 195 -22.80 -19.85 -11.91
CA ALA A 195 -24.16 -19.74 -12.43
C ALA A 195 -24.23 -20.07 -13.94
N PHE A 196 -23.28 -19.57 -14.73
CA PHE A 196 -23.17 -19.89 -16.15
C PHE A 196 -22.76 -21.35 -16.39
N GLY A 197 -21.82 -21.87 -15.61
CA GLY A 197 -21.42 -23.29 -15.64
C GLY A 197 -22.59 -24.21 -15.32
N ALA A 198 -23.35 -23.92 -14.27
CA ALA A 198 -24.54 -24.68 -13.90
C ALA A 198 -25.64 -24.62 -14.99
N HIS A 199 -25.79 -23.45 -15.63
CA HIS A 199 -26.70 -23.34 -16.75
C HIS A 199 -26.25 -24.17 -17.96
N TYR A 200 -24.97 -24.18 -18.27
CA TYR A 200 -24.40 -24.94 -19.37
C TYR A 200 -24.50 -26.47 -19.16
N LEU A 201 -24.37 -26.91 -17.93
CA LEU A 201 -24.45 -28.32 -17.51
C LEU A 201 -25.88 -28.81 -17.24
N ASP A 202 -26.90 -27.90 -17.27
CA ASP A 202 -28.30 -28.28 -17.06
C ASP A 202 -28.90 -28.93 -18.31
N PRO A 203 -29.13 -30.25 -18.35
CA PRO A 203 -29.63 -30.94 -19.49
C PRO A 203 -31.12 -30.76 -19.72
N HIS A 204 -31.81 -29.98 -18.90
CA HIS A 204 -33.26 -29.89 -18.92
C HIS A 204 -33.75 -28.91 -20.02
N LEU A 205 -34.49 -29.43 -20.98
CA LEU A 205 -35.26 -28.65 -21.95
C LEU A 205 -36.45 -28.01 -21.25
N ARG A 206 -36.49 -26.72 -21.07
CA ARG A 206 -37.55 -26.02 -20.33
C ARG A 206 -38.29 -24.96 -21.12
N THR A 207 -37.72 -24.56 -22.25
CA THR A 207 -38.35 -23.58 -23.11
C THR A 207 -38.63 -24.19 -24.49
N ARG A 208 -39.62 -23.64 -25.16
CA ARG A 208 -39.92 -24.01 -26.54
C ARG A 208 -38.73 -23.82 -27.47
N SER A 209 -37.98 -22.75 -27.24
CA SER A 209 -36.76 -22.46 -28.01
C SER A 209 -35.66 -23.51 -27.80
N ASP A 210 -35.58 -24.13 -26.62
CA ASP A 210 -34.60 -25.19 -26.35
C ASP A 210 -34.95 -26.47 -27.14
N ALA A 211 -36.23 -26.81 -27.23
CA ALA A 211 -36.72 -27.93 -28.04
C ALA A 211 -36.52 -27.70 -29.57
N GLU A 212 -36.80 -26.50 -30.03
CA GLU A 212 -36.66 -26.12 -31.47
C GLU A 212 -35.17 -26.09 -31.87
N ARG A 213 -34.26 -25.69 -31.01
CA ARG A 213 -32.78 -25.74 -31.25
C ARG A 213 -32.26 -27.18 -31.45
N LEU A 214 -32.89 -28.16 -30.83
CA LEU A 214 -32.57 -29.58 -30.99
C LEU A 214 -33.31 -30.23 -32.16
N GLY A 215 -34.02 -29.46 -33.00
CA GLY A 215 -34.76 -29.96 -34.14
C GLY A 215 -36.07 -30.67 -33.77
N LEU A 216 -36.54 -30.54 -32.53
CA LEU A 216 -37.79 -31.13 -32.08
C LEU A 216 -38.98 -30.22 -32.42
N THR A 217 -39.99 -30.77 -33.08
CA THR A 217 -41.21 -30.03 -33.39
C THR A 217 -42.11 -29.98 -32.15
N VAL A 218 -42.38 -28.78 -31.64
CA VAL A 218 -43.25 -28.59 -30.46
C VAL A 218 -44.73 -28.68 -30.94
N LEU A 219 -45.42 -29.78 -30.61
CA LEU A 219 -46.80 -30.06 -30.99
C LEU A 219 -47.83 -29.32 -30.12
N GLY A 220 -47.44 -28.90 -28.91
CA GLY A 220 -48.35 -28.19 -28.02
C GLY A 220 -47.64 -27.70 -26.77
N GLN A 221 -48.16 -26.66 -26.11
CA GLN A 221 -47.66 -26.11 -24.87
C GLN A 221 -48.81 -26.07 -23.84
N ILE A 222 -48.58 -26.69 -22.70
CA ILE A 222 -49.54 -26.62 -21.58
C ILE A 222 -49.30 -25.31 -20.84
N PRO A 223 -50.24 -24.36 -20.82
CA PRO A 223 -50.07 -23.11 -20.14
C PRO A 223 -49.92 -23.37 -18.60
N ARG A 224 -48.92 -22.74 -18.00
CA ARG A 224 -48.79 -22.77 -16.55
C ARG A 224 -50.01 -22.11 -15.93
N ARG A 225 -50.76 -22.85 -15.13
CA ARG A 225 -51.85 -22.29 -14.33
C ARG A 225 -51.20 -21.34 -13.30
N ASN A 226 -51.41 -20.02 -13.49
CA ASN A 226 -51.05 -19.04 -12.48
C ASN A 226 -51.94 -19.35 -11.27
N GLY A 227 -51.31 -19.95 -10.24
CA GLY A 227 -51.97 -20.05 -8.93
C GLY A 227 -52.20 -18.65 -8.40
N GLN A 228 -53.45 -18.36 -8.03
CA GLN A 228 -53.81 -17.21 -7.21
C GLN A 228 -53.10 -17.25 -5.87
#